data_a529ad11e0553ef77a06d0adc7939a2f
#
_entry.id   a529ad11e0553ef77a06d0adc7939a2f
#
_cell.length_a   1.000
_cell.length_b   1.000
_cell.length_c   1.000
_cell.angle_alpha   90.00
_cell.angle_beta   90.00
_cell.angle_gamma   90.00
#
_symmetry.space_group_name_H-M   'P 1'
#
loop_
_entity.id
_entity.type
_entity.pdbx_description
1 polymer ?
#
loop_
_entity_poly.entity_id
_entity_poly.type
_entity_poly.pdbx_seq_one_letter_code
_entity_poly.pdbx_strand_id
1 'polypeptide(L)'
;MKDLGKTQKDYAVYLPAISSFYTKQLDKIVNKVPNESRVPAGFEHGNEGLDFLKDKDTYFHYPYGLYSAGHAHLDIAKSHADEPMIQDRDRSVVKVMLGDSGGFQIATGVMKMDWANAKDPNDPARTAICEKILRWLEHTAEWSM
;
A
#
# COMPACT_ATOMS: atom_id res chain seq x y z
N MET A 1 32.10 13.61 -3.21
CA MET A 1 30.81 12.93 -2.98
C MET A 1 30.72 11.79 -3.98
N LYS A 2 30.74 10.53 -3.55
CA LYS A 2 30.57 9.39 -4.48
C LYS A 2 29.16 9.44 -5.05
N ASP A 3 29.05 9.31 -6.35
CA ASP A 3 27.77 9.33 -7.07
C ASP A 3 26.94 8.10 -6.66
N LEU A 4 26.14 8.26 -5.61
CA LEU A 4 25.25 7.23 -5.07
C LEU A 4 24.22 6.74 -6.11
N GLY A 5 23.98 7.53 -7.17
CA GLY A 5 23.07 7.15 -8.24
C GLY A 5 23.53 5.97 -9.09
N LYS A 6 24.84 5.75 -9.20
CA LYS A 6 25.39 4.59 -9.92
C LYS A 6 25.45 3.32 -9.08
N THR A 7 25.61 3.47 -7.76
CA THR A 7 25.69 2.34 -6.84
C THR A 7 24.31 1.79 -6.43
N GLN A 8 23.24 2.59 -6.53
CA GLN A 8 21.88 2.12 -6.19
C GLN A 8 21.32 1.06 -7.15
N LYS A 9 21.85 0.95 -8.36
CA LYS A 9 21.40 -0.08 -9.32
C LYS A 9 21.85 -1.50 -8.98
N ASP A 10 22.87 -1.61 -8.12
CA ASP A 10 23.50 -2.89 -7.78
C ASP A 10 23.07 -3.43 -6.41
N TYR A 11 22.24 -2.70 -5.66
CA TYR A 11 21.79 -3.12 -4.33
C TYR A 11 20.32 -3.51 -4.33
N ALA A 12 19.99 -4.52 -3.54
CA ALA A 12 18.62 -4.85 -3.23
C ALA A 12 17.93 -3.67 -2.52
N VAL A 13 16.74 -3.30 -2.97
CA VAL A 13 15.92 -2.26 -2.35
C VAL A 13 14.95 -2.92 -1.40
N TYR A 14 14.90 -2.46 -0.16
CA TYR A 14 13.90 -2.90 0.80
C TYR A 14 12.54 -2.30 0.43
N LEU A 15 11.52 -3.15 0.38
CA LEU A 15 10.13 -2.74 0.13
C LEU A 15 9.32 -2.99 1.41
N PRO A 16 9.10 -1.96 2.25
CA PRO A 16 8.31 -2.13 3.46
C PRO A 16 6.88 -2.53 3.11
N ALA A 17 6.40 -3.61 3.72
CA ALA A 17 5.02 -4.04 3.58
C ALA A 17 4.11 -3.10 4.39
N ILE A 18 3.23 -2.41 3.70
CA ILE A 18 2.26 -1.47 4.28
C ILE A 18 1.01 -2.25 4.64
N SER A 19 0.57 -2.18 5.89
CA SER A 19 -0.66 -2.85 6.32
C SER A 19 -1.88 -1.96 6.11
N SER A 20 -3.04 -2.57 5.89
CA SER A 20 -4.32 -1.86 5.83
C SER A 20 -4.65 -1.14 7.16
N PHE A 21 -4.14 -1.65 8.27
CA PHE A 21 -4.28 -0.97 9.56
C PHE A 21 -3.54 0.37 9.54
N TYR A 22 -2.30 0.38 9.05
CA TYR A 22 -1.48 1.58 8.97
C TYR A 22 -2.13 2.65 8.09
N THR A 23 -2.55 2.27 6.86
CA THR A 23 -3.21 3.21 5.94
C THR A 23 -4.48 3.81 6.53
N LYS A 24 -5.32 2.99 7.15
CA LYS A 24 -6.57 3.45 7.77
C LYS A 24 -6.38 4.31 9.01
N GLN A 25 -5.27 4.16 9.72
CA GLN A 25 -5.00 5.00 10.90
C GLN A 25 -4.50 6.39 10.50
N LEU A 26 -3.76 6.50 9.40
CA LEU A 26 -3.34 7.80 8.90
C LEU A 26 -4.54 8.69 8.58
N ASP A 27 -5.62 8.13 8.03
CA ASP A 27 -6.82 8.89 7.67
C ASP A 27 -7.74 9.21 8.85
N LYS A 28 -7.87 8.27 9.79
CA LYS A 28 -8.86 8.39 10.86
C LYS A 28 -8.50 9.39 11.96
N ILE A 29 -7.25 9.78 12.06
CA ILE A 29 -6.76 10.61 13.20
C ILE A 29 -6.68 12.10 12.86
N VAL A 30 -6.99 12.49 11.63
CA VAL A 30 -7.07 13.90 11.20
C VAL A 30 -7.99 14.76 12.12
N ASN A 31 -8.91 14.15 12.85
CA ASN A 31 -9.86 14.88 13.70
C ASN A 31 -9.56 14.83 15.21
N LYS A 32 -8.44 14.25 15.62
CA LYS A 32 -8.01 14.28 17.02
C LYS A 32 -6.61 14.86 17.10
N VAL A 33 -6.52 16.18 16.93
CA VAL A 33 -5.29 16.91 17.26
C VAL A 33 -4.99 16.63 18.73
N PRO A 34 -3.87 15.98 19.05
CA PRO A 34 -3.44 15.88 20.45
C PRO A 34 -3.34 17.30 21.01
N ASN A 35 -3.62 17.46 22.29
CA ASN A 35 -3.39 18.74 22.96
C ASN A 35 -1.98 19.22 22.58
N GLU A 36 -1.88 20.37 21.89
CA GLU A 36 -0.63 20.92 21.33
C GLU A 36 0.51 20.93 22.37
N SER A 37 0.17 21.13 23.66
CA SER A 37 1.15 21.10 24.76
C SER A 37 1.78 19.71 25.01
N ARG A 38 1.27 18.65 24.38
CA ARG A 38 1.76 17.27 24.53
C ARG A 38 2.46 16.74 23.26
N VAL A 39 2.51 17.55 22.22
CA VAL A 39 3.22 17.18 20.98
C VAL A 39 4.68 17.55 21.16
N PRO A 40 5.61 16.59 21.11
CA PRO A 40 7.05 16.89 21.15
C PRO A 40 7.45 17.74 19.95
N ALA A 41 8.44 18.60 20.13
CA ALA A 41 9.04 19.34 19.02
C ALA A 41 9.50 18.40 17.91
N GLY A 42 9.18 18.73 16.66
CA GLY A 42 9.47 17.90 15.50
C GLY A 42 8.38 16.90 15.14
N PHE A 43 7.26 16.87 15.89
CA PHE A 43 6.11 16.00 15.61
C PHE A 43 4.83 16.80 15.34
N GLU A 44 4.97 18.01 14.82
CA GLU A 44 3.88 18.96 14.60
C GLU A 44 2.88 18.48 13.54
N HIS A 45 3.32 17.62 12.61
CA HIS A 45 2.47 17.06 11.55
C HIS A 45 1.53 15.94 12.05
N GLY A 46 1.62 15.56 13.31
CA GLY A 46 0.77 14.50 13.85
C GLY A 46 0.92 13.19 13.08
N ASN A 47 -0.19 12.52 12.83
CA ASN A 47 -0.17 11.23 12.12
C ASN A 47 0.07 11.36 10.61
N GLU A 48 -0.28 12.50 10.02
CA GLU A 48 0.02 12.75 8.60
C GLU A 48 1.52 12.71 8.32
N GLY A 49 2.34 13.15 9.30
CA GLY A 49 3.78 13.05 9.22
C GLY A 49 4.34 11.61 9.16
N LEU A 50 3.52 10.61 9.43
CA LEU A 50 3.88 9.20 9.31
C LEU A 50 3.70 8.67 7.87
N ASP A 51 3.06 9.40 6.97
CA ASP A 51 2.96 9.03 5.57
C ASP A 51 4.33 9.18 4.88
N PHE A 52 5.12 8.14 4.94
CA PHE A 52 6.48 8.13 4.43
C PHE A 52 6.57 8.13 2.89
N LEU A 53 5.46 7.94 2.19
CA LEU A 53 5.42 8.03 0.73
C LEU A 53 5.38 9.48 0.24
N LYS A 54 5.05 10.45 1.11
CA LYS A 54 5.15 11.89 0.81
C LYS A 54 6.58 12.37 0.94
N ASP A 55 6.96 13.39 0.18
CA ASP A 55 8.26 14.07 0.27
C ASP A 55 8.24 15.32 1.14
N LYS A 56 7.04 15.82 1.49
CA LYS A 56 6.81 17.01 2.31
C LYS A 56 5.89 16.69 3.47
N ASP A 57 6.01 17.48 4.53
CA ASP A 57 5.18 17.38 5.72
C ASP A 57 5.18 15.96 6.34
N THR A 58 6.30 15.26 6.19
CA THR A 58 6.52 13.91 6.73
C THR A 58 7.76 13.86 7.60
N TYR A 59 7.78 12.99 8.59
CA TYR A 59 8.92 12.80 9.49
C TYR A 59 10.09 12.10 8.81
N PHE A 60 9.82 11.30 7.81
CA PHE A 60 10.82 10.67 6.95
C PHE A 60 10.20 10.33 5.60
N HIS A 61 10.99 10.38 4.56
CA HIS A 61 10.58 10.02 3.21
C HIS A 61 11.27 8.74 2.76
N TYR A 62 10.48 7.79 2.24
CA TYR A 62 11.00 6.58 1.62
C TYR A 62 10.13 6.20 0.42
N PRO A 63 10.67 6.31 -0.82
CA PRO A 63 9.87 6.27 -2.04
C PRO A 63 9.57 4.85 -2.54
N TYR A 64 9.58 3.86 -1.68
CA TYR A 64 9.36 2.46 -2.02
C TYR A 64 8.40 1.83 -1.03
N GLY A 65 7.53 0.96 -1.52
CA GLY A 65 6.60 0.23 -0.67
C GLY A 65 6.10 -1.05 -1.32
N LEU A 66 5.48 -1.90 -0.52
CA LEU A 66 4.74 -3.08 -0.95
C LEU A 66 3.35 -3.03 -0.35
N TYR A 67 2.33 -3.24 -1.17
CA TYR A 67 0.95 -3.34 -0.71
C TYR A 67 0.24 -4.53 -1.34
N SER A 68 -0.46 -5.30 -0.52
CA SER A 68 -1.12 -6.52 -0.98
C SER A 68 -2.57 -6.28 -1.39
N ALA A 69 -2.98 -6.82 -2.53
CA ALA A 69 -4.37 -6.88 -2.96
C ALA A 69 -5.28 -7.55 -1.91
N GLY A 70 -4.72 -8.44 -1.10
CA GLY A 70 -5.44 -9.09 -0.01
C GLY A 70 -5.87 -8.19 1.13
N HIS A 71 -5.30 -6.99 1.23
CA HIS A 71 -5.68 -5.95 2.20
C HIS A 71 -6.64 -4.91 1.61
N ALA A 72 -6.75 -4.86 0.29
CA ALA A 72 -7.59 -3.92 -0.43
C ALA A 72 -9.04 -4.40 -0.56
N HIS A 73 -9.94 -3.46 -0.85
CA HIS A 73 -11.32 -3.80 -1.18
C HIS A 73 -11.50 -4.43 -2.55
N LEU A 74 -10.47 -4.38 -3.41
CA LEU A 74 -10.54 -4.73 -4.84
C LEU A 74 -11.61 -3.94 -5.61
N ASP A 75 -11.98 -2.79 -5.07
CA ASP A 75 -12.87 -1.80 -5.67
C ASP A 75 -12.12 -0.47 -5.64
N ILE A 76 -11.80 0.05 -6.81
CA ILE A 76 -10.93 1.20 -6.97
C ILE A 76 -11.49 2.43 -6.26
N ALA A 77 -12.80 2.68 -6.37
CA ALA A 77 -13.42 3.84 -5.73
C ALA A 77 -13.36 3.75 -4.20
N LYS A 78 -13.60 2.56 -3.63
CA LYS A 78 -13.45 2.33 -2.21
C LYS A 78 -12.00 2.40 -1.75
N SER A 79 -11.07 1.90 -2.56
CA SER A 79 -9.65 1.98 -2.25
C SER A 79 -9.18 3.43 -2.16
N HIS A 80 -9.63 4.33 -3.02
CA HIS A 80 -9.34 5.76 -2.89
C HIS A 80 -9.88 6.36 -1.58
N ALA A 81 -11.09 5.98 -1.19
CA ALA A 81 -11.70 6.48 0.04
C ALA A 81 -11.05 5.93 1.32
N ASP A 82 -10.68 4.64 1.32
CA ASP A 82 -10.23 3.93 2.52
C ASP A 82 -8.69 3.83 2.64
N GLU A 83 -7.97 4.04 1.53
CA GLU A 83 -6.53 3.81 1.43
C GLU A 83 -5.82 4.93 0.62
N PRO A 84 -6.09 6.22 0.90
CA PRO A 84 -5.56 7.34 0.11
C PRO A 84 -4.02 7.38 0.14
N MET A 85 -3.36 6.98 1.21
CA MET A 85 -1.90 6.85 1.26
C MET A 85 -1.36 6.01 0.08
N ILE A 86 -2.10 5.00 -0.36
CA ILE A 86 -1.70 4.12 -1.46
C ILE A 86 -2.19 4.65 -2.80
N GLN A 87 -3.50 4.98 -2.88
CA GLN A 87 -4.15 5.28 -4.15
C GLN A 87 -3.88 6.71 -4.63
N ASP A 88 -3.82 7.67 -3.69
CA ASP A 88 -3.66 9.09 -3.99
C ASP A 88 -2.21 9.57 -3.82
N ARG A 89 -1.26 8.61 -3.66
CA ARG A 89 0.15 8.95 -3.56
C ARG A 89 0.65 9.70 -4.80
N ASP A 90 1.56 10.62 -4.60
CA ASP A 90 2.26 11.26 -5.71
C ASP A 90 3.24 10.28 -6.39
N ARG A 91 2.84 9.77 -7.55
CA ARG A 91 3.65 8.82 -8.33
C ARG A 91 4.92 9.43 -8.92
N SER A 92 5.06 10.75 -8.90
CA SER A 92 6.32 11.41 -9.28
C SER A 92 7.38 11.31 -8.18
N VAL A 93 6.94 11.14 -6.94
CA VAL A 93 7.76 11.03 -5.73
C VAL A 93 8.00 9.56 -5.36
N VAL A 94 6.96 8.73 -5.36
CA VAL A 94 7.06 7.30 -5.11
C VAL A 94 7.63 6.59 -6.32
N LYS A 95 8.79 5.96 -6.16
CA LYS A 95 9.49 5.30 -7.26
C LYS A 95 8.95 3.94 -7.60
N VAL A 96 8.61 3.15 -6.59
CA VAL A 96 8.04 1.81 -6.77
C VAL A 96 7.07 1.49 -5.66
N MET A 97 5.85 1.18 -6.03
CA MET A 97 4.89 0.42 -5.23
C MET A 97 4.78 -0.97 -5.83
N LEU A 98 5.27 -1.99 -5.10
CA LEU A 98 5.10 -3.38 -5.49
C LEU A 98 3.73 -3.86 -5.03
N GLY A 99 2.93 -4.35 -5.96
CA GLY A 99 1.65 -4.97 -5.69
C GLY A 99 1.81 -6.48 -5.50
N ASP A 100 1.43 -6.98 -4.32
CA ASP A 100 1.32 -8.41 -4.06
C ASP A 100 -0.10 -8.89 -4.36
N SER A 101 -0.23 -10.06 -4.97
CA SER A 101 -1.50 -10.64 -5.37
C SER A 101 -2.43 -11.06 -4.23
N GLY A 102 -1.95 -11.09 -3.00
CA GLY A 102 -2.76 -11.49 -1.84
C GLY A 102 -2.93 -13.01 -1.69
N GLY A 103 -2.05 -13.79 -2.30
CA GLY A 103 -2.11 -15.25 -2.21
C GLY A 103 -2.06 -15.79 -0.79
N PHE A 104 -1.29 -15.15 0.10
CA PHE A 104 -1.24 -15.49 1.52
C PHE A 104 -2.60 -15.27 2.20
N GLN A 105 -3.28 -14.17 1.91
CA GLN A 105 -4.59 -13.84 2.48
C GLN A 105 -5.68 -14.81 1.99
N ILE A 106 -5.56 -15.32 0.77
CA ILE A 106 -6.41 -16.38 0.26
C ILE A 106 -6.13 -17.69 1.01
N ALA A 107 -4.85 -18.07 1.15
CA ALA A 107 -4.45 -19.30 1.83
C ALA A 107 -4.87 -19.34 3.31
N THR A 108 -4.83 -18.20 3.98
CA THR A 108 -5.24 -18.06 5.39
C THR A 108 -6.73 -17.81 5.60
N GLY A 109 -7.52 -17.71 4.52
CA GLY A 109 -8.97 -17.50 4.59
C GLY A 109 -9.41 -16.07 4.90
N VAL A 110 -8.48 -15.11 4.90
CA VAL A 110 -8.81 -13.68 5.02
C VAL A 110 -9.56 -13.21 3.78
N MET A 111 -9.09 -13.60 2.60
CA MET A 111 -9.84 -13.53 1.35
C MET A 111 -10.54 -14.86 1.13
N LYS A 112 -11.87 -14.83 1.02
CA LYS A 112 -12.65 -16.04 0.79
C LYS A 112 -12.51 -16.51 -0.66
N MET A 113 -12.13 -17.75 -0.83
CA MET A 113 -12.11 -18.44 -2.11
C MET A 113 -12.80 -19.80 -1.96
N ASP A 114 -13.61 -20.17 -2.94
CA ASP A 114 -14.20 -21.51 -2.98
C ASP A 114 -13.17 -22.53 -3.48
N TRP A 115 -12.43 -23.09 -2.54
CA TRP A 115 -11.39 -24.10 -2.84
C TRP A 115 -11.95 -25.39 -3.40
N ALA A 116 -13.22 -25.70 -3.21
CA ALA A 116 -13.82 -26.89 -3.76
C ALA A 116 -13.87 -26.84 -5.29
N ASN A 117 -14.20 -25.65 -5.82
CA ASN A 117 -14.30 -25.41 -7.25
C ASN A 117 -13.03 -24.76 -7.85
N ALA A 118 -12.14 -24.21 -7.03
CA ALA A 118 -10.93 -23.54 -7.46
C ALA A 118 -9.92 -24.44 -8.21
N LYS A 119 -10.13 -25.76 -8.22
CA LYS A 119 -9.31 -26.73 -8.98
C LYS A 119 -9.58 -26.67 -10.48
N ASP A 120 -10.75 -26.23 -10.88
CA ASP A 120 -11.08 -26.04 -12.30
C ASP A 120 -10.50 -24.68 -12.77
N PRO A 121 -9.56 -24.67 -13.70
CA PRO A 121 -9.02 -23.44 -14.25
C PRO A 121 -10.07 -22.58 -14.97
N ASN A 122 -11.19 -23.18 -15.38
CA ASN A 122 -12.30 -22.49 -16.07
C ASN A 122 -13.43 -22.07 -15.13
N ASP A 123 -13.29 -22.25 -13.81
CA ASP A 123 -14.31 -21.82 -12.85
C ASP A 123 -14.53 -20.29 -12.96
N PRO A 124 -15.78 -19.84 -13.23
CA PRO A 124 -16.06 -18.41 -13.39
C PRO A 124 -15.79 -17.59 -12.14
N ALA A 125 -15.98 -18.16 -10.95
CA ALA A 125 -15.71 -17.44 -9.70
C ALA A 125 -14.21 -17.22 -9.49
N ARG A 126 -13.40 -18.22 -9.82
CA ARG A 126 -11.94 -18.09 -9.82
C ARG A 126 -11.47 -17.02 -10.82
N THR A 127 -11.96 -17.06 -12.04
CA THR A 127 -11.64 -16.07 -13.07
C THR A 127 -12.01 -14.67 -12.61
N ALA A 128 -13.20 -14.48 -12.06
CA ALA A 128 -13.68 -13.20 -11.60
C ALA A 128 -12.81 -12.60 -10.47
N ILE A 129 -12.33 -13.40 -9.51
CA ILE A 129 -11.44 -12.90 -8.46
C ILE A 129 -10.06 -12.56 -9.01
N CYS A 130 -9.51 -13.37 -9.90
CA CYS A 130 -8.25 -13.10 -10.55
C CYS A 130 -8.30 -11.78 -11.35
N GLU A 131 -9.37 -11.57 -12.13
CA GLU A 131 -9.57 -10.33 -12.87
C GLU A 131 -9.66 -9.11 -11.95
N LYS A 132 -10.37 -9.19 -10.83
CA LYS A 132 -10.44 -8.10 -9.85
C LYS A 132 -9.07 -7.77 -9.27
N ILE A 133 -8.30 -8.78 -8.91
CA ILE A 133 -6.93 -8.61 -8.40
C ILE A 133 -6.05 -7.95 -9.46
N LEU A 134 -6.08 -8.44 -10.69
CA LEU A 134 -5.28 -7.88 -11.79
C LEU A 134 -5.63 -6.42 -12.06
N ARG A 135 -6.91 -6.09 -12.17
CA ARG A 135 -7.35 -4.69 -12.38
C ARG A 135 -6.93 -3.78 -11.23
N TRP A 136 -7.03 -4.28 -10.00
CA TRP A 136 -6.58 -3.51 -8.85
C TRP A 136 -5.07 -3.30 -8.87
N LEU A 137 -4.27 -4.32 -9.21
CA LEU A 137 -2.83 -4.24 -9.34
C LEU A 137 -2.41 -3.27 -10.45
N GLU A 138 -3.02 -3.35 -11.63
CA GLU A 138 -2.79 -2.43 -12.75
C GLU A 138 -3.04 -0.97 -12.36
N HIS A 139 -4.08 -0.74 -11.57
CA HIS A 139 -4.40 0.61 -11.11
C HIS A 139 -3.44 1.11 -10.02
N THR A 140 -3.02 0.22 -9.11
CA THR A 140 -2.37 0.59 -7.85
C THR A 140 -0.85 0.53 -7.91
N ALA A 141 -0.29 -0.45 -8.58
CA ALA A 141 1.13 -0.78 -8.50
C ALA A 141 1.92 -0.37 -9.74
N GLU A 142 3.19 -0.04 -9.58
CA GLU A 142 4.14 0.10 -10.68
C GLU A 142 4.67 -1.27 -11.11
N TRP A 143 4.83 -2.18 -10.14
CA TRP A 143 5.24 -3.57 -10.37
C TRP A 143 4.32 -4.51 -9.58
N SER A 144 4.09 -5.71 -10.09
CA SER A 144 3.25 -6.72 -9.43
C SER A 144 3.89 -8.11 -9.44
N MET A 145 3.55 -8.92 -8.43
CA MET A 145 3.92 -10.33 -8.33
C MET A 145 2.74 -11.20 -7.85
#